data_8af01370704b04d801690cd971127377
#
_entry.id   8af01370704b04d801690cd971127377
#
_cell.length_a   1.000
_cell.length_b   1.000
_cell.length_c   1.000
_cell.angle_alpha   90.00
_cell.angle_beta   90.00
_cell.angle_gamma   90.00
#
_symmetry.space_group_name_H-M   'P 1'
#
loop_
_entity.id
_entity.type
_entity.pdbx_description
1 polymer ?
#
loop_
_entity_poly.entity_id
_entity_poly.type
_entity_poly.pdbx_seq_one_letter_code
_entity_poly.pdbx_strand_id
1 'polypeptide(L)'
;MKEEILFGTYTKKTSKGIYYATLDTEEKTISEPKPVVGLQSPTYMKVTNKKTLVSVAKKDDLGGIAAFDAKNSAFTFYDEALTPGANPCYVGFDEKRQLIFTANYHKGQIDVYKINADQTLSLTDTVKDEGNGPRPEQDSAHV
;
A
#
# COMPACT_ATOMS: atom_id res chain seq x y z
N MET A 1 -15.02 -16.79 -16.74
CA MET A 1 -13.76 -15.99 -16.86
C MET A 1 -13.05 -16.01 -15.53
N LYS A 2 -11.73 -16.05 -15.52
CA LYS A 2 -10.93 -16.05 -14.29
C LYS A 2 -10.22 -14.71 -14.11
N GLU A 3 -10.34 -14.13 -12.93
CA GLU A 3 -9.72 -12.87 -12.55
C GLU A 3 -8.78 -13.07 -11.38
N GLU A 4 -7.67 -12.31 -11.39
CA GLU A 4 -6.67 -12.33 -10.32
C GLU A 4 -7.06 -11.33 -9.23
N ILE A 5 -7.01 -11.78 -7.97
CA ILE A 5 -7.32 -10.95 -6.81
C ILE A 5 -6.14 -10.98 -5.83
N LEU A 6 -5.74 -9.79 -5.37
CA LEU A 6 -4.80 -9.63 -4.28
C LEU A 6 -5.52 -9.19 -3.01
N PHE A 7 -5.18 -9.79 -1.89
CA PHE A 7 -5.66 -9.41 -0.57
C PHE A 7 -4.53 -8.85 0.28
N GLY A 8 -4.69 -7.63 0.75
CA GLY A 8 -3.86 -7.07 1.81
C GLY A 8 -4.44 -7.43 3.18
N THR A 9 -3.58 -7.65 4.14
CA THR A 9 -3.99 -8.13 5.46
C THR A 9 -3.31 -7.40 6.60
N TYR A 10 -3.91 -7.47 7.80
CA TYR A 10 -3.20 -7.19 9.04
C TYR A 10 -2.38 -8.41 9.45
N THR A 11 -1.09 -8.21 9.73
CA THR A 11 -0.18 -9.30 10.10
C THR A 11 -0.01 -9.47 11.62
N LYS A 12 -1.04 -9.09 12.39
CA LYS A 12 -1.03 -9.15 13.86
C LYS A 12 -1.12 -10.56 14.45
N LYS A 13 -1.49 -11.55 13.63
CA LYS A 13 -1.63 -12.97 14.04
C LYS A 13 -0.88 -13.86 13.07
N THR A 14 -1.61 -14.63 12.25
CA THR A 14 -1.07 -15.69 11.39
C THR A 14 -0.79 -15.26 9.96
N SER A 15 -1.34 -14.12 9.52
CA SER A 15 -1.14 -13.63 8.15
C SER A 15 0.32 -13.29 7.87
N LYS A 16 0.76 -13.58 6.64
CA LYS A 16 2.12 -13.35 6.14
C LYS A 16 2.27 -12.01 5.40
N GLY A 17 1.16 -11.38 5.01
CA GLY A 17 1.21 -10.14 4.23
C GLY A 17 0.18 -10.10 3.11
N ILE A 18 0.62 -10.13 1.85
CA ILE A 18 -0.25 -10.11 0.67
C ILE A 18 -0.52 -11.54 0.19
N TYR A 19 -1.78 -11.81 -0.11
CA TYR A 19 -2.26 -13.08 -0.62
C TYR A 19 -2.84 -12.91 -2.02
N TYR A 20 -2.76 -13.97 -2.80
CA TYR A 20 -3.32 -14.08 -4.14
C TYR A 20 -4.39 -15.16 -4.19
N ALA A 21 -5.46 -14.89 -4.91
CA ALA A 21 -6.47 -15.88 -5.27
C ALA A 21 -6.99 -15.62 -6.70
N THR A 22 -7.70 -16.60 -7.25
CA THR A 22 -8.40 -16.49 -8.52
C THR A 22 -9.91 -16.50 -8.28
N LEU A 23 -10.61 -15.52 -8.82
CA LEU A 23 -12.08 -15.49 -8.90
C LEU A 23 -12.53 -16.09 -10.23
N ASP A 24 -13.36 -17.11 -10.17
CA ASP A 24 -14.12 -17.58 -11.33
C ASP A 24 -15.46 -16.85 -11.36
N THR A 25 -15.64 -15.95 -12.33
CA THR A 25 -16.83 -15.11 -12.43
C THR A 25 -18.07 -15.85 -12.94
N GLU A 26 -17.90 -16.97 -13.61
CA GLU A 26 -18.99 -17.82 -14.10
C GLU A 26 -19.51 -18.73 -13.00
N GLU A 27 -18.60 -19.47 -12.35
CA GLU A 27 -18.93 -20.34 -11.23
C GLU A 27 -19.16 -19.57 -9.91
N LYS A 28 -18.81 -18.28 -9.86
CA LYS A 28 -18.92 -17.39 -8.68
C LYS A 28 -18.18 -17.97 -7.47
N THR A 29 -17.01 -18.54 -7.72
CA THR A 29 -16.15 -19.16 -6.71
C THR A 29 -14.79 -18.47 -6.65
N ILE A 30 -14.18 -18.49 -5.47
CA ILE A 30 -12.83 -18.00 -5.24
C ILE A 30 -11.92 -19.16 -4.80
N SER A 31 -10.72 -19.22 -5.34
CA SER A 31 -9.73 -20.21 -4.93
C SER A 31 -9.22 -19.93 -3.51
N GLU A 32 -8.61 -20.92 -2.88
CA GLU A 32 -7.92 -20.72 -1.61
C GLU A 32 -6.82 -19.65 -1.75
N PRO A 33 -6.81 -18.60 -0.91
CA PRO A 33 -5.78 -17.58 -0.96
C PRO A 33 -4.40 -18.11 -0.56
N LYS A 34 -3.37 -17.80 -1.35
CA LYS A 34 -1.98 -18.20 -1.11
C LYS A 34 -1.12 -16.98 -0.82
N PRO A 35 -0.20 -17.02 0.17
CA PRO A 35 0.70 -15.92 0.44
C PRO A 35 1.68 -15.74 -0.73
N VAL A 36 1.83 -14.49 -1.21
CA VAL A 36 2.71 -14.14 -2.33
C VAL A 36 3.76 -13.07 -2.00
N VAL A 37 3.49 -12.21 -1.02
CA VAL A 37 4.44 -11.20 -0.53
C VAL A 37 4.45 -11.21 0.98
N GLY A 38 5.64 -11.36 1.58
CA GLY A 38 5.87 -11.15 3.02
C GLY A 38 6.03 -9.65 3.29
N LEU A 39 5.05 -9.04 3.98
CA LEU A 39 5.05 -7.61 4.29
C LEU A 39 4.21 -7.37 5.54
N GLN A 40 4.66 -6.50 6.45
CA GLN A 40 3.88 -6.16 7.64
C GLN A 40 2.70 -5.25 7.30
N SER A 41 1.50 -5.69 7.65
CA SER A 41 0.23 -4.95 7.55
C SER A 41 0.01 -4.20 6.22
N PRO A 42 0.10 -4.90 5.06
CA PRO A 42 -0.16 -4.32 3.75
C PRO A 42 -1.68 -4.15 3.52
N THR A 43 -2.29 -3.27 4.29
CA THR A 43 -3.76 -3.15 4.38
C THR A 43 -4.41 -2.39 3.23
N TYR A 44 -3.61 -1.73 2.39
CA TYR A 44 -4.07 -1.08 1.16
C TYR A 44 -3.00 -1.18 0.08
N MET A 45 -3.41 -1.41 -1.16
CA MET A 45 -2.49 -1.56 -2.28
C MET A 45 -3.14 -1.18 -3.61
N LYS A 46 -2.30 -0.91 -4.59
CA LYS A 46 -2.71 -0.65 -5.98
C LYS A 46 -1.69 -1.26 -6.95
N VAL A 47 -2.18 -1.87 -8.02
CA VAL A 47 -1.36 -2.30 -9.16
C VAL A 47 -1.48 -1.25 -10.27
N THR A 48 -0.36 -0.74 -10.73
CA THR A 48 -0.31 0.26 -11.81
C THR A 48 -0.46 -0.39 -13.18
N ASN A 49 -0.75 0.42 -14.22
CA ASN A 49 -0.82 -0.06 -15.61
C ASN A 49 0.52 -0.70 -16.08
N LYS A 50 1.64 -0.26 -15.52
CA LYS A 50 2.97 -0.83 -15.79
C LYS A 50 3.27 -2.10 -14.98
N LYS A 51 2.27 -2.61 -14.26
CA LYS A 51 2.40 -3.80 -13.41
C LYS A 51 3.42 -3.62 -12.27
N THR A 52 3.39 -2.48 -11.63
CA THR A 52 4.03 -2.25 -10.34
C THR A 52 2.97 -2.35 -9.25
N LEU A 53 3.14 -3.26 -8.30
CA LEU A 53 2.33 -3.31 -7.08
C LEU A 53 2.93 -2.33 -6.08
N VAL A 54 2.13 -1.36 -5.66
CA VAL A 54 2.47 -0.44 -4.55
C VAL A 54 1.54 -0.73 -3.39
N SER A 55 2.11 -0.98 -2.23
CA SER A 55 1.37 -1.30 -1.00
C SER A 55 1.78 -0.38 0.13
N VAL A 56 0.84 -0.04 1.01
CA VAL A 56 1.22 0.46 2.34
C VAL A 56 2.08 -0.60 3.03
N ALA A 57 3.07 -0.16 3.78
CA ALA A 57 4.05 -1.02 4.41
C ALA A 57 4.34 -0.55 5.84
N LYS A 58 4.64 -1.52 6.69
CA LYS A 58 5.12 -1.29 8.04
C LYS A 58 6.36 -2.16 8.28
N LYS A 59 7.31 -1.63 9.06
CA LYS A 59 8.47 -2.38 9.54
C LYS A 59 8.82 -1.86 10.92
N ASP A 60 8.43 -2.61 11.94
CA ASP A 60 8.54 -2.21 13.35
C ASP A 60 7.85 -0.85 13.60
N ASP A 61 8.59 0.18 13.95
CA ASP A 61 8.09 1.55 14.21
C ASP A 61 8.12 2.45 12.98
N LEU A 62 8.45 1.91 11.80
CA LEU A 62 8.47 2.64 10.54
C LEU A 62 7.22 2.33 9.73
N GLY A 63 6.64 3.35 9.12
CA GLY A 63 5.51 3.24 8.20
C GLY A 63 5.73 3.96 6.89
N GLY A 64 5.15 3.47 5.81
CA GLY A 64 5.29 4.04 4.48
C GLY A 64 4.74 3.13 3.39
N ILE A 65 5.47 3.00 2.30
CA ILE A 65 5.09 2.19 1.15
C ILE A 65 6.23 1.27 0.71
N ALA A 66 5.85 0.17 0.05
CA ALA A 66 6.77 -0.73 -0.65
C ALA A 66 6.26 -1.00 -2.07
N ALA A 67 7.17 -1.22 -3.00
CA ALA A 67 6.88 -1.49 -4.41
C ALA A 67 7.48 -2.82 -4.86
N PHE A 68 6.74 -3.52 -5.71
CA PHE A 68 7.08 -4.85 -6.22
C PHE A 68 6.76 -4.96 -7.70
N ASP A 69 7.51 -5.79 -8.42
CA ASP A 69 7.15 -6.22 -9.78
C ASP A 69 5.91 -7.12 -9.75
N ALA A 70 4.84 -6.72 -10.39
CA ALA A 70 3.62 -7.51 -10.55
C ALA A 70 3.42 -8.04 -11.98
N LYS A 71 4.46 -8.10 -12.82
CA LYS A 71 4.39 -8.67 -14.18
C LYS A 71 4.28 -10.19 -14.16
N ASN A 72 4.74 -10.80 -13.08
CA ASN A 72 4.64 -12.23 -12.84
C ASN A 72 4.26 -12.51 -11.38
N SER A 73 3.93 -13.74 -11.06
CA SER A 73 3.51 -14.17 -9.72
C SER A 73 4.63 -14.20 -8.66
N ALA A 74 5.87 -13.84 -9.01
CA ALA A 74 6.98 -13.82 -8.06
C ALA A 74 6.98 -12.56 -7.18
N PHE A 75 6.36 -11.49 -7.63
CA PHE A 75 6.30 -10.20 -6.93
C PHE A 75 7.66 -9.76 -6.40
N THR A 76 8.63 -9.63 -7.31
CA THR A 76 10.00 -9.26 -6.94
C THR A 76 10.04 -7.85 -6.35
N PHE A 77 10.69 -7.72 -5.18
CA PHE A 77 10.85 -6.44 -4.50
C PHE A 77 11.63 -5.44 -5.36
N TYR A 78 11.14 -4.21 -5.42
CA TYR A 78 11.80 -3.08 -6.05
C TYR A 78 12.45 -2.15 -5.03
N ASP A 79 11.62 -1.56 -4.15
CA ASP A 79 12.08 -0.57 -3.19
C ASP A 79 11.04 -0.35 -2.08
N GLU A 80 11.45 0.28 -0.99
CA GLU A 80 10.57 0.74 0.09
C GLU A 80 10.93 2.17 0.52
N ALA A 81 9.92 2.96 0.85
CA ALA A 81 10.07 4.29 1.42
C ALA A 81 9.34 4.33 2.76
N LEU A 82 10.09 4.24 3.84
CA LEU A 82 9.58 4.16 5.21
C LEU A 82 10.07 5.36 6.04
N THR A 83 9.21 5.87 6.90
CA THR A 83 9.51 6.96 7.84
C THR A 83 9.01 6.60 9.23
N PRO A 84 9.56 7.18 10.31
CA PRO A 84 9.09 6.91 11.66
C PRO A 84 7.60 7.18 11.85
N GLY A 85 6.93 6.27 12.55
CA GLY A 85 5.53 6.37 12.95
C GLY A 85 4.57 5.49 12.14
N ALA A 86 3.27 5.81 12.21
CA ALA A 86 2.21 5.01 11.62
C ALA A 86 2.33 4.91 10.09
N ASN A 87 1.97 3.76 9.55
CA ASN A 87 1.84 3.58 8.10
C ASN A 87 0.61 4.30 7.54
N PRO A 88 0.63 4.68 6.25
CA PRO A 88 -0.56 5.22 5.57
C PRO A 88 -1.72 4.21 5.58
N CYS A 89 -2.92 4.71 5.36
CA CYS A 89 -4.12 3.88 5.19
C CYS A 89 -4.63 3.83 3.75
N TYR A 90 -4.05 4.62 2.86
CA TYR A 90 -4.45 4.70 1.45
C TYR A 90 -3.26 4.90 0.53
N VAL A 91 -3.35 4.36 -0.69
CA VAL A 91 -2.42 4.59 -1.80
C VAL A 91 -3.22 4.93 -3.06
N GLY A 92 -2.97 6.11 -3.64
CA GLY A 92 -3.41 6.52 -4.97
C GLY A 92 -2.25 6.56 -5.95
N PHE A 93 -2.54 6.55 -7.25
CA PHE A 93 -1.52 6.57 -8.28
C PHE A 93 -1.93 7.40 -9.51
N ASP A 94 -1.03 8.28 -9.98
CA ASP A 94 -1.14 8.99 -11.26
C ASP A 94 -0.27 8.27 -12.30
N GLU A 95 -0.93 7.54 -13.20
CA GLU A 95 -0.28 6.75 -14.24
C GLU A 95 0.53 7.61 -15.21
N LYS A 96 0.06 8.81 -15.51
CA LYS A 96 0.71 9.70 -16.49
C LYS A 96 2.02 10.27 -15.95
N ARG A 97 2.01 10.67 -14.68
CA ARG A 97 3.17 11.32 -14.04
C ARG A 97 4.04 10.35 -13.25
N GLN A 98 3.58 9.10 -13.05
CA GLN A 98 4.21 8.08 -12.23
C GLN A 98 4.39 8.54 -10.77
N LEU A 99 3.34 9.18 -10.23
CA LEU A 99 3.30 9.67 -8.86
C LEU A 99 2.40 8.79 -8.00
N ILE A 100 2.84 8.51 -6.79
CA ILE A 100 2.09 7.83 -5.75
C ILE A 100 1.66 8.87 -4.73
N PHE A 101 0.41 8.80 -4.28
CA PHE A 101 -0.12 9.61 -3.19
C PHE A 101 -0.50 8.68 -2.04
N THR A 102 -0.11 9.03 -0.83
CA THR A 102 -0.54 8.30 0.35
C THR A 102 -1.33 9.21 1.28
N ALA A 103 -2.36 8.68 1.92
CA ALA A 103 -3.04 9.36 3.01
C ALA A 103 -2.74 8.66 4.33
N ASN A 104 -2.30 9.40 5.32
CA ASN A 104 -1.94 8.91 6.64
C ASN A 104 -2.86 9.50 7.70
N TYR A 105 -3.90 8.77 8.07
CA TYR A 105 -4.90 9.19 9.05
C TYR A 105 -4.27 9.61 10.39
N HIS A 106 -3.35 8.80 10.93
CA HIS A 106 -2.74 9.05 12.24
C HIS A 106 -1.79 10.24 12.28
N LYS A 107 -1.14 10.54 11.14
CA LYS A 107 -0.21 11.68 11.05
C LYS A 107 -0.87 12.96 10.54
N GLY A 108 -2.12 12.90 10.04
CA GLY A 108 -2.75 14.02 9.33
C GLY A 108 -1.94 14.46 8.10
N GLN A 109 -1.42 13.50 7.33
CA GLN A 109 -0.36 13.76 6.36
C GLN A 109 -0.64 13.07 5.02
N ILE A 110 -0.35 13.78 3.94
CA ILE A 110 -0.32 13.26 2.58
C ILE A 110 1.14 13.31 2.11
N ASP A 111 1.66 12.20 1.64
CA ASP A 111 2.98 12.13 1.02
C ASP A 111 2.84 11.88 -0.48
N VAL A 112 3.71 12.50 -1.26
CA VAL A 112 3.83 12.31 -2.71
C VAL A 112 5.18 11.66 -3.01
N TYR A 113 5.15 10.52 -3.68
CA TYR A 113 6.35 9.82 -4.12
C TYR A 113 6.38 9.72 -5.64
N LYS A 114 7.57 9.69 -6.20
CA LYS A 114 7.81 9.38 -7.61
C LYS A 114 8.36 7.97 -7.74
N ILE A 115 7.85 7.20 -8.71
CA ILE A 115 8.53 5.98 -9.18
C ILE A 115 9.53 6.40 -10.24
N ASN A 116 10.80 6.17 -9.96
CA ASN A 116 11.90 6.47 -10.88
C ASN A 116 11.99 5.41 -12.00
N ALA A 117 12.78 5.68 -13.05
CA ALA A 117 12.96 4.76 -14.16
C ALA A 117 13.59 3.40 -13.75
N ASP A 118 14.40 3.40 -12.69
CA ASP A 118 15.02 2.22 -12.08
C ASP A 118 14.12 1.52 -11.05
N GLN A 119 12.85 1.93 -10.93
CA GLN A 119 11.82 1.44 -9.99
C GLN A 119 12.07 1.82 -8.52
N THR A 120 13.03 2.68 -8.21
CA THR A 120 13.18 3.25 -6.86
C THR A 120 12.10 4.29 -6.57
N LEU A 121 11.83 4.50 -5.28
CA LEU A 121 10.84 5.45 -4.77
C LEU A 121 11.53 6.69 -4.22
N SER A 122 11.09 7.88 -4.65
CA SER A 122 11.58 9.15 -4.12
C SER A 122 10.44 9.95 -3.52
N LEU A 123 10.52 10.30 -2.24
CA LEU A 123 9.61 11.26 -1.61
C LEU A 123 9.86 12.64 -2.25
N THR A 124 8.82 13.22 -2.86
CA THR A 124 8.92 14.50 -3.56
C THR A 124 8.25 15.64 -2.81
N ASP A 125 7.21 15.33 -2.04
CA ASP A 125 6.48 16.34 -1.26
C ASP A 125 5.75 15.70 -0.09
N THR A 126 5.48 16.50 0.94
CA THR A 126 4.68 16.15 2.10
C THR A 126 3.78 17.32 2.47
N VAL A 127 2.48 17.09 2.53
CA VAL A 127 1.50 18.04 3.07
C VAL A 127 1.02 17.50 4.41
N LYS A 128 1.09 18.32 5.44
CA LYS A 128 0.64 17.99 6.77
C LYS A 128 -0.44 18.96 7.22
N ASP A 129 -1.57 18.44 7.62
CA ASP A 129 -2.65 19.22 8.22
C ASP A 129 -2.40 19.37 9.73
N GLU A 130 -2.75 20.52 10.26
CA GLU A 130 -2.69 20.86 11.68
C GLU A 130 -4.08 21.22 12.18
N GLY A 131 -4.37 20.89 13.43
CA GLY A 131 -5.63 21.24 14.06
C GLY A 131 -6.18 20.13 14.93
N ASN A 132 -7.35 20.39 15.48
CA ASN A 132 -8.12 19.44 16.29
C ASN A 132 -9.61 19.58 15.98
N GLY A 133 -10.39 18.56 16.32
CA GLY A 133 -11.83 18.58 16.16
C GLY A 133 -12.55 19.21 17.38
N PRO A 134 -13.89 19.32 17.29
CA PRO A 134 -14.70 19.88 18.37
C PRO A 134 -14.84 18.93 19.58
N ARG A 135 -14.46 17.66 19.42
CA ARG A 135 -14.49 16.65 20.49
C ARG A 135 -13.11 16.44 21.07
N PRO A 136 -12.98 16.22 22.41
CA PRO A 136 -11.69 15.99 23.06
C PRO A 136 -10.91 14.81 22.50
N GLU A 137 -11.58 13.81 21.93
CA GLU A 137 -10.96 12.62 21.37
C GLU A 137 -10.27 12.89 20.02
N GLN A 138 -10.60 13.98 19.34
CA GLN A 138 -9.95 14.41 18.12
C GLN A 138 -8.93 15.51 18.45
N ASP A 139 -7.77 15.09 18.91
CA ASP A 139 -6.67 15.95 19.35
C ASP A 139 -5.70 16.32 18.21
N SER A 140 -5.91 15.79 17.01
CA SER A 140 -5.09 16.02 15.83
C SER A 140 -5.91 16.01 14.54
N ALA A 141 -5.33 16.57 13.47
CA ALA A 141 -5.90 16.47 12.13
C ALA A 141 -5.78 15.05 11.56
N HIS A 142 -6.74 14.66 10.73
CA HIS A 142 -6.77 13.39 10.01
C HIS A 142 -6.99 13.62 8.51
N VAL A 143 -6.41 12.79 7.66
CA VAL A 143 -6.61 12.74 6.21
C VAL A 143 -6.95 11.34 5.75
#